data_02aeb3b50d4d457ad6f7c0479d138acd
#
_entry.id   02aeb3b50d4d457ad6f7c0479d138acd
#
_cell.length_a   1.000
_cell.length_b   1.000
_cell.length_c   1.000
_cell.angle_alpha   90.00
_cell.angle_beta   90.00
_cell.angle_gamma   90.00
#
_symmetry.space_group_name_H-M   'P 1'
#
loop_
_entity.id
_entity.type
_entity.pdbx_description
1 polymer ?
#
loop_
_entity_poly.entity_id
_entity_poly.type
_entity_poly.pdbx_seq_one_letter_code
_entity_poly.pdbx_strand_id
1 'polypeptide(L)'
;MKQTNLKEVSPLLQRIINWSSIIGALGTLAFCIWAYFAGILQSKETLSAFILQAGIFGPPLFIFLQILQTVVPIIPGALTSVAGVFIYGHIIGTIYNYIGIVIGCAIIFHLARMYGPKFVQSMVSQKTYDRYIGWLNEGKRFDRFFIFMMIWPVSPADFICMLAGLTNMTFKRYMTIIILCKPITLVIYTYGLTYIIDYFWQMV
;
A
#
# COMPACT_ATOMS: atom_id res chain seq x y z
N MET A 1 -0.96 25.99 -20.04
CA MET A 1 -1.12 24.56 -19.70
C MET A 1 -0.47 23.72 -20.80
N LYS A 2 0.71 23.13 -20.56
CA LYS A 2 1.27 22.15 -21.49
C LYS A 2 0.38 20.90 -21.43
N GLN A 3 -0.32 20.60 -22.49
CA GLN A 3 -0.96 19.29 -22.67
C GLN A 3 0.17 18.25 -22.73
N THR A 4 0.43 17.61 -21.61
CA THR A 4 1.24 16.41 -21.60
C THR A 4 0.44 15.39 -22.41
N ASN A 5 1.02 14.83 -23.47
CA ASN A 5 0.45 13.72 -24.23
C ASN A 5 0.14 12.56 -23.26
N LEU A 6 -1.08 12.54 -22.75
CA LEU A 6 -1.56 11.47 -21.88
C LEU A 6 -1.67 10.23 -22.77
N LYS A 7 -0.82 9.23 -22.52
CA LYS A 7 -1.00 7.92 -23.14
C LYS A 7 -2.38 7.40 -22.74
N GLU A 8 -3.24 7.17 -23.72
CA GLU A 8 -4.54 6.56 -23.45
C GLU A 8 -4.31 5.17 -22.83
N VAL A 9 -4.91 4.96 -21.67
CA VAL A 9 -4.94 3.61 -21.08
C VAL A 9 -5.78 2.77 -22.01
N SER A 10 -5.15 1.82 -22.71
CA SER A 10 -5.89 0.96 -23.64
C SER A 10 -6.99 0.19 -22.90
N PRO A 11 -8.15 -0.09 -23.52
CA PRO A 11 -9.20 -0.90 -22.90
C PRO A 11 -8.69 -2.26 -22.42
N LEU A 12 -7.67 -2.79 -23.09
CA LEU A 12 -6.93 -3.99 -22.71
C LEU A 12 -6.23 -3.82 -21.36
N LEU A 13 -5.53 -2.71 -21.16
CA LEU A 13 -4.82 -2.44 -19.91
C LEU A 13 -5.79 -2.26 -18.74
N GLN A 14 -6.92 -1.59 -18.95
CA GLN A 14 -7.99 -1.50 -17.94
C GLN A 14 -8.56 -2.87 -17.58
N ARG A 15 -8.83 -3.73 -18.58
CA ARG A 15 -9.24 -5.11 -18.33
C ARG A 15 -8.18 -5.90 -17.55
N ILE A 16 -6.91 -5.80 -17.93
CA ILE A 16 -5.81 -6.48 -17.23
C ILE A 16 -5.74 -6.03 -15.78
N ILE A 17 -5.83 -4.73 -15.50
CA ILE A 17 -5.81 -4.19 -14.13
C ILE A 17 -7.00 -4.71 -13.33
N ASN A 18 -8.22 -4.66 -13.88
CA ASN A 18 -9.42 -5.16 -13.19
C ASN A 18 -9.35 -6.66 -12.93
N TRP A 19 -8.97 -7.47 -13.93
CA TRP A 19 -8.83 -8.91 -13.77
C TRP A 19 -7.68 -9.27 -12.82
N SER A 20 -6.54 -8.58 -12.88
CA SER A 20 -5.44 -8.82 -11.94
C SER A 20 -5.83 -8.50 -10.49
N SER A 21 -6.66 -7.46 -10.27
CA SER A 21 -7.19 -7.12 -8.94
C SER A 21 -8.13 -8.20 -8.41
N ILE A 22 -9.03 -8.72 -9.26
CA ILE A 22 -9.95 -9.80 -8.89
C ILE A 22 -9.16 -11.10 -8.63
N ILE A 23 -8.26 -11.48 -9.54
CA ILE A 23 -7.42 -12.68 -9.39
C ILE A 23 -6.54 -12.56 -8.15
N GLY A 24 -5.95 -11.39 -7.91
CA GLY A 24 -5.15 -11.13 -6.72
C GLY A 24 -5.97 -11.24 -5.42
N ALA A 25 -7.17 -10.67 -5.39
CA ALA A 25 -8.07 -10.78 -4.24
C ALA A 25 -8.50 -12.23 -3.99
N LEU A 26 -8.91 -12.96 -5.04
CA LEU A 26 -9.27 -14.37 -4.95
C LEU A 26 -8.07 -15.24 -4.56
N GLY A 27 -6.90 -15.00 -5.13
CA GLY A 27 -5.65 -15.68 -4.79
C GLY A 27 -5.26 -15.46 -3.33
N THR A 28 -5.39 -14.23 -2.84
CA THR A 28 -5.14 -13.91 -1.43
C THR A 28 -6.13 -14.60 -0.50
N LEU A 29 -7.42 -14.58 -0.86
CA LEU A 29 -8.44 -15.26 -0.08
C LEU A 29 -8.19 -16.79 -0.04
N ALA A 30 -7.89 -17.39 -1.19
CA ALA A 30 -7.54 -18.80 -1.28
C ALA A 30 -6.27 -19.13 -0.48
N PHE A 31 -5.25 -18.29 -0.53
CA PHE A 31 -4.04 -18.43 0.27
C PHE A 31 -4.32 -18.32 1.78
N CYS A 32 -5.14 -17.35 2.21
CA CYS A 32 -5.52 -17.22 3.61
C CYS A 32 -6.30 -18.45 4.12
N ILE A 33 -7.25 -18.95 3.31
CA ILE A 33 -8.00 -20.15 3.63
C ILE A 33 -7.06 -21.36 3.72
N TRP A 34 -6.20 -21.55 2.74
CA TRP A 34 -5.21 -22.62 2.74
C TRP A 34 -4.27 -22.53 3.94
N ALA A 35 -3.73 -21.34 4.23
CA ALA A 35 -2.81 -21.12 5.35
C ALA A 35 -3.48 -21.34 6.72
N TYR A 36 -4.79 -21.06 6.82
CA TYR A 36 -5.58 -21.38 8.00
C TYR A 36 -5.71 -22.89 8.20
N PHE A 37 -6.13 -23.63 7.14
CA PHE A 37 -6.24 -25.10 7.23
C PHE A 37 -4.89 -25.80 7.35
N ALA A 38 -3.83 -25.24 6.81
CA ALA A 38 -2.46 -25.74 6.99
C ALA A 38 -1.87 -25.45 8.39
N GLY A 39 -2.63 -24.78 9.27
CA GLY A 39 -2.18 -24.44 10.62
C GLY A 39 -1.18 -23.29 10.69
N ILE A 40 -0.81 -22.68 9.56
CA ILE A 40 0.20 -21.63 9.49
C ILE A 40 -0.27 -20.35 10.20
N LEU A 41 -1.57 -20.05 10.15
CA LEU A 41 -2.19 -18.88 10.79
C LEU A 41 -2.70 -19.15 12.21
N GLN A 42 -2.51 -20.34 12.75
CA GLN A 42 -3.00 -20.71 14.07
C GLN A 42 -2.12 -20.19 15.22
N SER A 43 -0.84 -19.93 14.96
CA SER A 43 0.04 -19.32 15.95
C SER A 43 1.11 -18.46 15.29
N LYS A 44 1.72 -17.54 16.09
CA LYS A 44 2.84 -16.70 15.62
C LYS A 44 4.06 -17.55 15.26
N GLU A 45 4.27 -18.63 16.01
CA GLU A 45 5.41 -19.53 15.85
C GLU A 45 5.31 -20.29 14.52
N THR A 46 4.14 -20.83 14.18
CA THR A 46 3.92 -21.56 12.93
C THR A 46 4.05 -20.64 11.72
N LEU A 47 3.51 -19.42 11.80
CA LEU A 47 3.66 -18.43 10.75
C LEU A 47 5.13 -18.02 10.55
N SER A 48 5.83 -17.73 11.62
CA SER A 48 7.26 -17.38 11.57
C SER A 48 8.10 -18.54 11.03
N ALA A 49 7.85 -19.78 11.47
CA ALA A 49 8.56 -20.96 10.98
C ALA A 49 8.36 -21.18 9.48
N PHE A 50 7.12 -21.02 8.99
CA PHE A 50 6.81 -21.13 7.55
C PHE A 50 7.61 -20.14 6.70
N ILE A 51 7.74 -18.89 7.16
CA ILE A 51 8.45 -17.85 6.41
C ILE A 51 9.96 -17.99 6.56
N LEU A 52 10.45 -18.43 7.71
CA LEU A 52 11.86 -18.75 7.89
C LEU A 52 12.32 -19.90 6.99
N GLN A 53 11.41 -20.81 6.56
CA GLN A 53 11.71 -21.82 5.54
C GLN A 53 12.05 -21.21 4.16
N ALA A 54 11.57 -20.02 3.85
CA ALA A 54 11.96 -19.29 2.64
C ALA A 54 13.42 -18.77 2.70
N GLY A 55 14.06 -18.86 3.87
CA GLY A 55 15.46 -18.52 4.08
C GLY A 55 15.81 -17.10 3.61
N ILE A 56 16.93 -16.96 2.91
CA ILE A 56 17.45 -15.67 2.44
C ILE A 56 16.53 -14.98 1.41
N PHE A 57 15.64 -15.72 0.76
CA PHE A 57 14.68 -15.19 -0.22
C PHE A 57 13.41 -14.63 0.43
N GLY A 58 13.14 -14.91 1.69
CA GLY A 58 11.96 -14.43 2.41
C GLY A 58 11.85 -12.91 2.44
N PRO A 59 12.85 -12.16 2.91
CA PRO A 59 12.81 -10.69 2.94
C PRO A 59 12.63 -10.02 1.56
N PRO A 60 13.38 -10.37 0.51
CA PRO A 60 13.16 -9.83 -0.84
C PRO A 60 11.75 -10.10 -1.36
N LEU A 61 11.23 -11.32 -1.17
CA LEU A 61 9.87 -11.69 -1.59
C LEU A 61 8.82 -10.86 -0.84
N PHE A 62 8.98 -10.69 0.47
CA PHE A 62 8.10 -9.87 1.28
C PHE A 62 8.09 -8.40 0.81
N ILE A 63 9.27 -7.80 0.58
CA ILE A 63 9.39 -6.43 0.07
C ILE A 63 8.71 -6.32 -1.31
N PHE A 64 8.90 -7.30 -2.19
CA PHE A 64 8.26 -7.34 -3.50
C PHE A 64 6.73 -7.39 -3.39
N LEU A 65 6.19 -8.24 -2.52
CA LEU A 65 4.75 -8.32 -2.25
C LEU A 65 4.21 -7.00 -1.69
N GLN A 66 4.97 -6.34 -0.83
CA GLN A 66 4.62 -5.04 -0.27
C GLN A 66 4.59 -3.94 -1.34
N ILE A 67 5.53 -3.96 -2.29
CA ILE A 67 5.52 -3.07 -3.47
C ILE A 67 4.27 -3.33 -4.32
N LEU A 68 4.02 -4.59 -4.67
CA LEU A 68 2.85 -4.96 -5.48
C LEU A 68 1.55 -4.49 -4.85
N GLN A 69 1.36 -4.74 -3.56
CA GLN A 69 0.17 -4.34 -2.83
C GLN A 69 0.01 -2.81 -2.77
N THR A 70 1.09 -2.05 -2.59
CA THR A 70 1.03 -0.58 -2.61
C THR A 70 0.64 -0.05 -3.98
N VAL A 71 1.12 -0.67 -5.05
CA VAL A 71 0.82 -0.27 -6.44
C VAL A 71 -0.59 -0.69 -6.85
N VAL A 72 -1.01 -1.89 -6.43
CA VAL A 72 -2.34 -2.44 -6.72
C VAL A 72 -3.02 -2.76 -5.39
N PRO A 73 -3.79 -1.80 -4.83
CA PRO A 73 -4.35 -1.91 -3.48
C PRO A 73 -5.49 -2.95 -3.43
N ILE A 74 -5.12 -4.23 -3.42
CA ILE A 74 -6.04 -5.38 -3.33
C ILE A 74 -6.32 -5.69 -1.86
N ILE A 75 -5.29 -5.62 -1.00
CA ILE A 75 -5.35 -5.92 0.42
C ILE A 75 -5.15 -4.60 1.21
N PRO A 76 -5.87 -4.40 2.32
CA PRO A 76 -5.58 -3.28 3.19
C PRO A 76 -4.13 -3.30 3.69
N GLY A 77 -3.35 -2.24 3.41
CA GLY A 77 -1.92 -2.15 3.72
C GLY A 77 -1.57 -2.31 5.20
N ALA A 78 -2.55 -2.05 6.08
CA ALA A 78 -2.40 -2.29 7.51
C ALA A 78 -2.18 -3.78 7.83
N LEU A 79 -2.92 -4.69 7.17
CA LEU A 79 -2.80 -6.13 7.43
C LEU A 79 -1.44 -6.68 7.03
N THR A 80 -0.94 -6.30 5.87
CA THR A 80 0.39 -6.76 5.40
C THR A 80 1.52 -6.15 6.21
N SER A 81 1.35 -4.90 6.69
CA SER A 81 2.33 -4.28 7.59
C SER A 81 2.43 -5.01 8.92
N VAL A 82 1.29 -5.41 9.48
CA VAL A 82 1.25 -6.23 10.71
C VAL A 82 1.86 -7.60 10.46
N ALA A 83 1.54 -8.27 9.35
CA ALA A 83 2.14 -9.55 8.99
C ALA A 83 3.67 -9.46 8.94
N GLY A 84 4.24 -8.40 8.33
CA GLY A 84 5.68 -8.18 8.32
C GLY A 84 6.32 -8.11 9.70
N VAL A 85 5.62 -7.48 10.65
CA VAL A 85 6.08 -7.39 12.05
C VAL A 85 6.00 -8.74 12.77
N PHE A 86 4.93 -9.50 12.56
CA PHE A 86 4.81 -10.84 13.14
C PHE A 86 5.88 -11.80 12.62
N ILE A 87 6.25 -11.66 11.34
CA ILE A 87 7.20 -12.52 10.64
C ILE A 87 8.64 -12.21 11.04
N TYR A 88 9.02 -10.94 10.91
CA TYR A 88 10.41 -10.49 11.03
C TYR A 88 10.71 -9.73 12.32
N GLY A 89 9.70 -9.62 13.22
CA GLY A 89 9.80 -8.82 14.43
C GLY A 89 9.57 -7.34 14.20
N HIS A 90 9.41 -6.59 15.29
CA HIS A 90 8.98 -5.18 15.24
C HIS A 90 9.91 -4.27 14.44
N ILE A 91 11.22 -4.37 14.63
CA ILE A 91 12.19 -3.48 14.00
C ILE A 91 12.40 -3.86 12.54
N ILE A 92 12.79 -5.09 12.27
CA ILE A 92 13.14 -5.56 10.92
C ILE A 92 11.90 -5.59 10.03
N GLY A 93 10.77 -6.08 10.55
CA GLY A 93 9.49 -6.09 9.81
C GLY A 93 9.03 -4.67 9.44
N THR A 94 9.19 -3.69 10.34
CA THR A 94 8.88 -2.29 10.04
C THR A 94 9.81 -1.72 8.97
N ILE A 95 11.10 -2.07 8.99
CA ILE A 95 12.08 -1.64 7.96
C ILE A 95 11.70 -2.23 6.59
N TYR A 96 11.37 -3.51 6.50
CA TYR A 96 11.00 -4.15 5.24
C TYR A 96 9.68 -3.58 4.69
N ASN A 97 8.68 -3.37 5.56
CA ASN A 97 7.44 -2.66 5.21
C ASN A 97 7.74 -1.28 4.64
N TYR A 98 8.57 -0.50 5.35
CA TYR A 98 8.92 0.85 4.93
C TYR A 98 9.60 0.89 3.56
N ILE A 99 10.58 0.02 3.32
CA ILE A 99 11.27 -0.07 2.02
C ILE A 99 10.26 -0.39 0.91
N GLY A 100 9.42 -1.40 1.10
CA GLY A 100 8.42 -1.81 0.11
C GLY A 100 7.40 -0.72 -0.21
N ILE A 101 6.87 -0.06 0.84
CA ILE A 101 5.90 1.03 0.68
C ILE A 101 6.52 2.25 -0.01
N VAL A 102 7.73 2.66 0.36
CA VAL A 102 8.40 3.82 -0.27
C VAL A 102 8.64 3.58 -1.76
N ILE A 103 9.12 2.38 -2.12
CA ILE A 103 9.30 2.00 -3.53
C ILE A 103 7.94 1.94 -4.25
N GLY A 104 6.92 1.32 -3.65
CA GLY A 104 5.57 1.25 -4.20
C GLY A 104 4.96 2.62 -4.43
N CYS A 105 5.11 3.54 -3.45
CA CYS A 105 4.67 4.93 -3.59
C CYS A 105 5.38 5.66 -4.73
N ALA A 106 6.67 5.44 -4.94
CA ALA A 106 7.40 6.01 -6.07
C ALA A 106 6.84 5.51 -7.41
N ILE A 107 6.59 4.22 -7.52
CA ILE A 107 6.03 3.60 -8.73
C ILE A 107 4.63 4.14 -9.03
N ILE A 108 3.74 4.14 -8.04
CA ILE A 108 2.34 4.55 -8.22
C ILE A 108 2.22 6.03 -8.61
N PHE A 109 3.08 6.90 -8.06
CA PHE A 109 3.16 8.30 -8.44
C PHE A 109 3.52 8.46 -9.93
N HIS A 110 4.52 7.72 -10.41
CA HIS A 110 4.91 7.77 -11.82
C HIS A 110 3.84 7.18 -12.74
N LEU A 111 3.21 6.08 -12.36
CA LEU A 111 2.10 5.49 -13.13
C LEU A 111 0.93 6.47 -13.23
N ALA A 112 0.51 7.08 -12.12
CA ALA A 112 -0.55 8.07 -12.14
C ALA A 112 -0.19 9.29 -13.01
N ARG A 113 1.07 9.73 -13.00
CA ARG A 113 1.56 10.84 -13.82
C ARG A 113 1.62 10.50 -15.30
N MET A 114 1.99 9.26 -15.66
CA MET A 114 2.07 8.80 -17.04
C MET A 114 0.69 8.56 -17.67
N TYR A 115 -0.18 7.88 -16.93
CA TYR A 115 -1.46 7.41 -17.44
C TYR A 115 -2.65 8.32 -17.10
N GLY A 116 -2.46 9.29 -16.19
CA GLY A 116 -3.43 10.32 -15.88
C GLY A 116 -4.67 9.86 -15.11
N PRO A 117 -5.75 10.68 -15.13
CA PRO A 117 -6.96 10.46 -14.34
C PRO A 117 -7.65 9.13 -14.62
N LYS A 118 -7.64 8.63 -15.87
CA LYS A 118 -8.26 7.34 -16.24
C LYS A 118 -7.64 6.16 -15.49
N PHE A 119 -6.31 6.20 -15.29
CA PHE A 119 -5.61 5.18 -14.50
C PHE A 119 -6.07 5.21 -13.04
N VAL A 120 -6.11 6.40 -12.44
CA VAL A 120 -6.54 6.53 -11.04
C VAL A 120 -7.99 6.09 -10.84
N GLN A 121 -8.89 6.46 -11.78
CA GLN A 121 -10.29 6.02 -11.76
C GLN A 121 -10.45 4.51 -11.92
N SER A 122 -9.54 3.82 -12.63
CA SER A 122 -9.61 2.37 -12.76
C SER A 122 -9.20 1.62 -11.47
N MET A 123 -8.49 2.30 -10.57
CA MET A 123 -7.96 1.71 -9.33
C MET A 123 -8.86 1.95 -8.11
N VAL A 124 -9.80 2.88 -8.19
CA VAL A 124 -10.65 3.28 -7.06
C VAL A 124 -12.09 3.46 -7.49
N SER A 125 -13.02 3.41 -6.51
CA SER A 125 -14.44 3.68 -6.79
C SER A 125 -14.63 5.14 -7.23
N GLN A 126 -15.59 5.36 -8.14
CA GLN A 126 -15.95 6.70 -8.62
C GLN A 126 -16.24 7.65 -7.45
N LYS A 127 -16.97 7.17 -6.42
CA LYS A 127 -17.29 7.95 -5.21
C LYS A 127 -16.04 8.43 -4.47
N THR A 128 -15.01 7.60 -4.39
CA THR A 128 -13.73 7.97 -3.75
C THR A 128 -12.99 8.99 -4.61
N TYR A 129 -12.93 8.77 -5.92
CA TYR A 129 -12.30 9.70 -6.85
C TYR A 129 -12.94 11.09 -6.77
N ASP A 130 -14.26 11.20 -6.89
CA ASP A 130 -15.00 12.46 -6.89
C ASP A 130 -14.85 13.25 -5.59
N ARG A 131 -14.72 12.53 -4.46
CA ARG A 131 -14.51 13.15 -3.13
C ARG A 131 -13.21 13.93 -3.05
N TYR A 132 -12.15 13.45 -3.70
CA TYR A 132 -10.80 14.01 -3.52
C TYR A 132 -10.28 14.76 -4.75
N ILE A 133 -10.91 14.62 -5.93
CA ILE A 133 -10.44 15.24 -7.17
C ILE A 133 -10.43 16.78 -7.10
N GLY A 134 -11.34 17.37 -6.34
CA GLY A 134 -11.42 18.82 -6.16
C GLY A 134 -10.16 19.44 -5.54
N TRP A 135 -9.37 18.65 -4.79
CA TRP A 135 -8.14 19.12 -4.16
C TRP A 135 -6.94 19.25 -5.09
N LEU A 136 -7.01 18.66 -6.30
CA LEU A 136 -5.88 18.65 -7.26
C LEU A 136 -5.43 20.02 -7.72
N ASN A 137 -6.34 21.00 -7.80
CA ASN A 137 -6.08 22.32 -8.32
C ASN A 137 -5.64 23.34 -7.26
N GLU A 138 -5.54 22.95 -5.99
CA GLU A 138 -5.32 23.88 -4.88
C GLU A 138 -3.85 24.16 -4.55
N GLY A 139 -2.88 23.67 -5.31
CA GLY A 139 -1.47 23.98 -5.17
C GLY A 139 -0.92 23.72 -3.74
N LYS A 140 -0.50 24.80 -3.04
CA LYS A 140 0.05 24.69 -1.66
C LYS A 140 -0.93 24.12 -0.63
N ARG A 141 -2.24 24.21 -0.86
CA ARG A 141 -3.25 23.59 0.02
C ARG A 141 -3.25 22.08 -0.14
N PHE A 142 -3.05 21.58 -1.39
CA PHE A 142 -2.89 20.16 -1.63
C PHE A 142 -1.68 19.58 -0.90
N ASP A 143 -0.56 20.28 -0.88
CA ASP A 143 0.65 19.82 -0.18
C ASP A 143 0.41 19.63 1.33
N ARG A 144 -0.26 20.58 1.98
CA ARG A 144 -0.61 20.47 3.41
C ARG A 144 -1.61 19.35 3.66
N PHE A 145 -2.61 19.22 2.80
CA PHE A 145 -3.57 18.11 2.82
C PHE A 145 -2.84 16.77 2.65
N PHE A 146 -1.91 16.68 1.71
CA PHE A 146 -1.12 15.48 1.45
C PHE A 146 -0.29 15.06 2.68
N ILE A 147 0.42 16.00 3.32
CA ILE A 147 1.18 15.74 4.56
C ILE A 147 0.25 15.22 5.66
N PHE A 148 -0.88 15.90 5.88
CA PHE A 148 -1.86 15.49 6.89
C PHE A 148 -2.36 14.06 6.62
N MET A 149 -2.74 13.76 5.39
CA MET A 149 -3.24 12.43 5.01
C MET A 149 -2.17 11.34 5.08
N MET A 150 -0.89 11.69 4.92
CA MET A 150 0.21 10.72 5.08
C MET A 150 0.50 10.37 6.54
N ILE A 151 0.18 11.27 7.47
CA ILE A 151 0.33 11.04 8.92
C ILE A 151 -0.91 10.37 9.51
N TRP A 152 -2.10 10.68 8.97
CA TRP A 152 -3.37 10.17 9.48
C TRP A 152 -3.54 8.67 9.20
N PRO A 153 -3.65 7.82 10.24
CA PRO A 153 -3.57 6.36 10.06
C PRO A 153 -4.77 5.75 9.33
N VAL A 154 -5.94 6.38 9.35
CA VAL A 154 -7.17 5.87 8.69
C VAL A 154 -7.33 6.41 7.26
N SER A 155 -6.34 7.15 6.75
CA SER A 155 -6.42 7.73 5.41
C SER A 155 -6.27 6.67 4.31
N PRO A 156 -6.94 6.84 3.16
CA PRO A 156 -6.65 6.05 1.97
C PRO A 156 -5.33 6.50 1.33
N ALA A 157 -4.22 6.30 2.06
CA ALA A 157 -2.91 6.88 1.75
C ALA A 157 -2.42 6.53 0.34
N ASP A 158 -2.61 5.28 -0.11
CA ASP A 158 -2.14 4.84 -1.43
C ASP A 158 -2.92 5.53 -2.56
N PHE A 159 -4.24 5.74 -2.37
CA PHE A 159 -5.04 6.55 -3.28
C PHE A 159 -4.59 8.02 -3.32
N ILE A 160 -4.29 8.63 -2.17
CA ILE A 160 -3.79 10.00 -2.10
C ILE A 160 -2.42 10.12 -2.79
N CYS A 161 -1.58 9.07 -2.74
CA CYS A 161 -0.33 8.99 -3.50
C CYS A 161 -0.57 9.01 -5.02
N MET A 162 -1.61 8.31 -5.51
CA MET A 162 -2.02 8.40 -6.93
C MET A 162 -2.46 9.82 -7.30
N LEU A 163 -3.28 10.46 -6.46
CA LEU A 163 -3.71 11.83 -6.69
C LEU A 163 -2.54 12.80 -6.78
N ALA A 164 -1.53 12.66 -5.91
CA ALA A 164 -0.32 13.47 -5.96
C ALA A 164 0.39 13.37 -7.32
N GLY A 165 0.35 12.19 -7.97
CA GLY A 165 0.84 12.00 -9.34
C GLY A 165 0.11 12.85 -10.39
N LEU A 166 -1.18 13.16 -10.18
CA LEU A 166 -1.97 13.99 -11.07
C LEU A 166 -1.77 15.49 -10.85
N THR A 167 -1.15 15.90 -9.74
CA THR A 167 -0.90 17.32 -9.42
C THR A 167 0.39 17.84 -10.03
N ASN A 168 0.66 19.15 -9.87
CA ASN A 168 1.93 19.77 -10.23
C ASN A 168 3.04 19.54 -9.17
N MET A 169 2.82 18.67 -8.17
CA MET A 169 3.83 18.35 -7.15
C MET A 169 5.05 17.70 -7.80
N THR A 170 6.25 18.21 -7.50
CA THR A 170 7.48 17.60 -8.01
C THR A 170 7.74 16.26 -7.31
N PHE A 171 8.32 15.30 -8.04
CA PHE A 171 8.67 13.98 -7.49
C PHE A 171 9.57 14.09 -6.24
N LYS A 172 10.54 15.02 -6.27
CA LYS A 172 11.41 15.26 -5.11
C LYS A 172 10.62 15.64 -3.86
N ARG A 173 9.68 16.59 -4.00
CA ARG A 173 8.82 17.04 -2.89
C ARG A 173 7.91 15.93 -2.38
N TYR A 174 7.28 15.20 -3.30
CA TYR A 174 6.48 14.04 -3.00
C TYR A 174 7.25 12.99 -2.18
N MET A 175 8.42 12.56 -2.67
CA MET A 175 9.25 11.57 -1.98
C MET A 175 9.76 12.05 -0.62
N THR A 176 10.09 13.33 -0.49
CA THR A 176 10.48 13.89 0.82
C THR A 176 9.36 13.74 1.84
N ILE A 177 8.12 14.03 1.47
CA ILE A 177 6.96 13.86 2.36
C ILE A 177 6.75 12.39 2.69
N ILE A 178 6.79 11.49 1.71
CA ILE A 178 6.65 10.04 1.93
C ILE A 178 7.71 9.52 2.90
N ILE A 179 8.98 9.84 2.65
CA ILE A 179 10.11 9.38 3.47
C ILE A 179 9.98 9.86 4.92
N LEU A 180 9.51 11.08 5.14
CA LEU A 180 9.39 11.64 6.49
C LEU A 180 8.11 11.23 7.22
N CYS A 181 6.98 11.10 6.52
CA CYS A 181 5.69 10.85 7.16
C CYS A 181 5.37 9.35 7.32
N LYS A 182 5.77 8.50 6.36
CA LYS A 182 5.45 7.06 6.40
C LYS A 182 6.02 6.31 7.61
N PRO A 183 7.23 6.60 8.13
CA PRO A 183 7.70 5.94 9.36
C PRO A 183 6.76 6.16 10.54
N ILE A 184 6.23 7.37 10.70
CA ILE A 184 5.30 7.72 11.79
C ILE A 184 4.03 6.85 11.69
N THR A 185 3.43 6.81 10.51
CA THR A 185 2.21 6.04 10.27
C THR A 185 2.45 4.53 10.45
N LEU A 186 3.59 4.02 9.95
CA LEU A 186 3.96 2.61 10.10
C LEU A 186 4.13 2.22 11.56
N VAL A 187 4.82 3.03 12.36
CA VAL A 187 4.97 2.79 13.79
C VAL A 187 3.61 2.74 14.47
N ILE A 188 2.72 3.71 14.21
CA ILE A 188 1.37 3.73 14.77
C ILE A 188 0.60 2.46 14.40
N TYR A 189 0.64 2.04 13.13
CA TYR A 189 -0.04 0.82 12.69
C TYR A 189 0.55 -0.44 13.29
N THR A 190 1.86 -0.61 13.17
CA THR A 190 2.50 -1.87 13.57
C THR A 190 2.43 -2.08 15.07
N TYR A 191 2.72 -1.05 15.87
CA TYR A 191 2.66 -1.18 17.32
C TYR A 191 1.22 -1.16 17.84
N GLY A 192 0.35 -0.29 17.30
CA GLY A 192 -1.04 -0.19 17.73
C GLY A 192 -1.84 -1.46 17.45
N LEU A 193 -1.78 -1.99 16.23
CA LEU A 193 -2.49 -3.22 15.87
C LEU A 193 -1.88 -4.46 16.52
N THR A 194 -0.56 -4.54 16.63
CA THR A 194 0.08 -5.66 17.33
C THR A 194 -0.33 -5.68 18.80
N TYR A 195 -0.36 -4.52 19.46
CA TYR A 195 -0.81 -4.43 20.85
C TYR A 195 -2.28 -4.88 21.01
N ILE A 196 -3.16 -4.47 20.11
CA ILE A 196 -4.57 -4.89 20.11
C ILE A 196 -4.68 -6.41 19.90
N ILE A 197 -3.95 -6.96 18.95
CA ILE A 197 -3.98 -8.41 18.66
C ILE A 197 -3.43 -9.19 19.86
N ASP A 198 -2.32 -8.78 20.44
CA ASP A 198 -1.73 -9.44 21.62
C ASP A 198 -2.68 -9.40 22.82
N TYR A 199 -3.38 -8.28 23.03
CA TYR A 199 -4.39 -8.16 24.09
C TYR A 199 -5.54 -9.15 23.90
N PHE A 200 -6.06 -9.31 22.66
CA PHE A 200 -7.10 -10.30 22.38
C PHE A 200 -6.61 -11.75 22.56
N TRP A 201 -5.37 -12.05 22.20
CA TRP A 201 -4.82 -13.40 22.38
C TRP A 201 -4.60 -13.78 23.87
N GLN A 202 -4.43 -12.78 24.74
CA GLN A 202 -4.34 -13.02 26.19
C GLN A 202 -5.70 -13.23 26.86
N MET A 203 -6.80 -12.86 26.17
CA MET A 203 -8.15 -13.02 26.71
C MET A 203 -8.82 -14.34 26.31
N VAL A 204 -8.27 -15.07 25.33
CA VAL A 204 -8.76 -16.36 24.83
C VAL A 204 -7.89 -17.49 25.34
#